data_1164256bff0423bb194d62d109a7a8e5
#
_entry.id   1164256bff0423bb194d62d109a7a8e5
#
_cell.length_a   1.000
_cell.length_b   1.000
_cell.length_c   1.000
_cell.angle_alpha   90.00
_cell.angle_beta   90.00
_cell.angle_gamma   90.00
#
_symmetry.space_group_name_H-M   'P 1'
#
loop_
_entity.id
_entity.type
_entity.pdbx_description
1 polymer ?
#
loop_
_entity_poly.entity_id
_entity_poly.type
_entity_poly.pdbx_seq_one_letter_code
_entity_poly.pdbx_strand_id
1 'polypeptide(L)'
;MKTLMPKLFVFAIAGALATETLAEEWNVSVWGKRRAFTEHIHKLGELLDQKTNGEFTLNISYGGLSKNKENLDGISIGAFEMAQFCAGYHADKNRVVTVLELPFLGVENLAQEVAVSAAVYAHPAATEEMAQWNAKLLMTSPMPQYNLVGTGEPRTTLSDFEGMRVRATGGLGKAFAAAGSVPTSVTATEAYQAMESGVVDTVAFAQHAHLSFGTINQADWWTANLNPGTVNCPVVVNIDAYESLSDAHREALDGSVQESL
;
A
#
# COMPACT_ATOMS: atom_id res chain seq x y z
N MET A 1 36.12 -79.29 0.22
CA MET A 1 36.05 -78.14 1.03
C MET A 1 35.65 -76.94 0.14
N LYS A 2 34.40 -76.52 0.19
CA LYS A 2 33.90 -75.33 -0.57
C LYS A 2 33.81 -74.16 0.41
N THR A 3 34.68 -73.16 0.23
CA THR A 3 34.70 -71.90 1.01
C THR A 3 33.56 -71.00 0.55
N LEU A 4 32.63 -70.70 1.49
CA LEU A 4 31.56 -69.74 1.31
C LEU A 4 32.11 -68.37 1.62
N MET A 5 32.13 -67.44 0.66
CA MET A 5 32.37 -66.00 0.89
C MET A 5 31.06 -65.30 1.30
N PRO A 6 31.03 -64.50 2.36
CA PRO A 6 29.86 -63.72 2.68
C PRO A 6 29.77 -62.49 1.75
N LYS A 7 28.59 -62.24 1.16
CA LYS A 7 28.26 -61.01 0.43
C LYS A 7 27.95 -59.90 1.44
N LEU A 8 28.81 -58.89 1.47
CA LEU A 8 28.58 -57.66 2.23
C LEU A 8 27.57 -56.81 1.48
N PHE A 9 26.38 -56.64 2.06
CA PHE A 9 25.37 -55.65 1.57
C PHE A 9 25.69 -54.31 2.15
N VAL A 10 26.14 -53.36 1.33
CA VAL A 10 26.30 -51.96 1.70
C VAL A 10 24.94 -51.29 1.53
N PHE A 11 24.26 -50.96 2.63
CA PHE A 11 23.08 -50.09 2.63
C PHE A 11 23.58 -48.66 2.47
N ALA A 12 23.35 -48.03 1.31
CA ALA A 12 23.51 -46.63 1.11
C ALA A 12 22.28 -45.90 1.73
N ILE A 13 22.46 -45.30 2.88
CA ILE A 13 21.47 -44.38 3.47
C ILE A 13 21.61 -43.07 2.70
N ALA A 14 20.71 -42.83 1.75
CA ALA A 14 20.52 -41.50 1.16
C ALA A 14 19.88 -40.60 2.25
N GLY A 15 20.72 -39.87 2.96
CA GLY A 15 20.26 -38.82 3.84
C GLY A 15 19.65 -37.70 3.00
N ALA A 16 18.31 -37.53 3.03
CA ALA A 16 17.69 -36.32 2.57
C ALA A 16 18.14 -35.22 3.52
N LEU A 17 18.98 -34.29 3.05
CA LEU A 17 19.24 -33.03 3.71
C LEU A 17 17.94 -32.26 3.60
N ALA A 18 17.10 -32.34 4.62
CA ALA A 18 16.05 -31.35 4.83
C ALA A 18 16.78 -30.02 5.09
N THR A 19 16.72 -29.10 4.15
CA THR A 19 17.07 -27.71 4.40
C THR A 19 16.02 -27.20 5.39
N GLU A 20 16.40 -27.06 6.66
CA GLU A 20 15.57 -26.34 7.63
C GLU A 20 15.45 -24.90 7.08
N THR A 21 14.27 -24.56 6.57
CA THR A 21 13.88 -23.19 6.33
C THR A 21 13.74 -22.54 7.72
N LEU A 22 14.56 -21.53 7.99
CA LEU A 22 14.39 -20.73 9.20
C LEU A 22 13.05 -20.01 9.11
N ALA A 23 12.31 -20.00 10.21
CA ALA A 23 11.06 -19.23 10.29
C ALA A 23 11.37 -17.73 10.06
N GLU A 24 10.55 -17.12 9.19
CA GLU A 24 10.67 -15.74 8.77
C GLU A 24 9.50 -14.94 9.34
N GLU A 25 9.78 -13.82 10.02
CA GLU A 25 8.77 -12.87 10.46
C GLU A 25 9.10 -11.49 9.93
N TRP A 26 8.25 -10.95 9.07
CA TRP A 26 8.41 -9.62 8.54
C TRP A 26 7.58 -8.58 9.29
N ASN A 27 8.21 -7.48 9.67
CA ASN A 27 7.55 -6.32 10.21
C ASN A 27 6.96 -5.48 9.07
N VAL A 28 5.67 -5.19 9.17
CA VAL A 28 4.92 -4.44 8.16
C VAL A 28 4.50 -3.10 8.72
N SER A 29 5.06 -2.02 8.19
CA SER A 29 4.65 -0.67 8.57
C SER A 29 3.42 -0.22 7.80
N VAL A 30 2.32 -0.06 8.51
CA VAL A 30 1.09 0.58 8.05
C VAL A 30 0.72 1.72 9.01
N TRP A 31 -0.33 2.49 8.72
CA TRP A 31 -0.71 3.63 9.54
C TRP A 31 -2.22 3.72 9.77
N GLY A 32 -2.60 4.50 10.79
CA GLY A 32 -3.98 4.64 11.21
C GLY A 32 -4.44 3.46 12.07
N LYS A 33 -5.46 2.73 11.63
CA LYS A 33 -6.00 1.53 12.28
C LYS A 33 -6.43 0.52 11.22
N ARG A 34 -6.69 -0.72 11.62
CA ARG A 34 -7.25 -1.76 10.73
C ARG A 34 -8.57 -1.27 10.11
N ARG A 35 -8.70 -1.39 8.81
CA ARG A 35 -9.84 -0.93 8.02
C ARG A 35 -9.79 -1.52 6.61
N ALA A 36 -10.82 -1.33 5.78
CA ALA A 36 -10.88 -1.85 4.41
C ALA A 36 -9.58 -1.62 3.61
N PHE A 37 -8.93 -0.48 3.81
CA PHE A 37 -7.66 -0.11 3.16
C PHE A 37 -6.46 -1.02 3.51
N THR A 38 -6.53 -1.83 4.55
CA THR A 38 -5.42 -2.70 5.00
C THR A 38 -5.77 -4.19 4.97
N GLU A 39 -7.00 -4.56 4.58
CA GLU A 39 -7.45 -5.96 4.63
C GLU A 39 -6.68 -6.86 3.66
N HIS A 40 -6.27 -6.36 2.50
CA HIS A 40 -5.44 -7.10 1.55
C HIS A 40 -4.06 -7.48 2.15
N ILE A 41 -3.47 -6.66 3.03
CA ILE A 41 -2.22 -6.96 3.73
C ILE A 41 -2.46 -8.06 4.79
N HIS A 42 -3.58 -8.01 5.52
CA HIS A 42 -3.97 -9.09 6.43
C HIS A 42 -4.20 -10.39 5.68
N LYS A 43 -4.90 -10.31 4.54
CA LYS A 43 -5.14 -11.49 3.69
C LYS A 43 -3.83 -12.08 3.16
N LEU A 44 -2.87 -11.23 2.75
CA LEU A 44 -1.54 -11.68 2.37
C LEU A 44 -0.86 -12.44 3.52
N GLY A 45 -0.90 -11.89 4.76
CA GLY A 45 -0.34 -12.56 5.94
C GLY A 45 -0.98 -13.91 6.24
N GLU A 46 -2.32 -14.01 6.14
CA GLU A 46 -3.03 -15.28 6.28
C GLU A 46 -2.62 -16.32 5.23
N LEU A 47 -2.45 -15.89 3.98
CA LEU A 47 -2.04 -16.77 2.89
C LEU A 47 -0.59 -17.26 3.06
N LEU A 48 0.31 -16.37 3.49
CA LEU A 48 1.70 -16.74 3.78
C LEU A 48 1.78 -17.77 4.92
N ASP A 49 1.12 -17.50 6.04
CA ASP A 49 1.06 -18.43 7.17
C ASP A 49 0.55 -19.81 6.74
N GLN A 50 -0.54 -19.85 5.95
CA GLN A 50 -1.12 -21.09 5.45
C GLN A 50 -0.21 -21.82 4.46
N LYS A 51 0.36 -21.12 3.47
CA LYS A 51 1.18 -21.73 2.40
C LYS A 51 2.55 -22.20 2.89
N THR A 52 3.05 -21.60 3.96
CA THR A 52 4.35 -21.92 4.55
C THR A 52 4.25 -22.71 5.87
N ASN A 53 3.04 -23.14 6.28
CA ASN A 53 2.78 -23.81 7.55
C ASN A 53 3.33 -23.04 8.77
N GLY A 54 3.20 -21.71 8.77
CA GLY A 54 3.67 -20.84 9.83
C GLY A 54 5.15 -20.46 9.76
N GLU A 55 5.88 -20.89 8.73
CA GLU A 55 7.30 -20.57 8.58
C GLU A 55 7.54 -19.15 8.05
N PHE A 56 6.53 -18.49 7.45
CA PHE A 56 6.61 -17.10 7.03
C PHE A 56 5.36 -16.32 7.47
N THR A 57 5.54 -15.33 8.35
CA THR A 57 4.47 -14.56 8.98
C THR A 57 4.68 -13.05 8.84
N LEU A 58 3.59 -12.27 8.93
CA LEU A 58 3.61 -10.81 8.90
C LEU A 58 3.18 -10.23 10.24
N ASN A 59 4.05 -9.43 10.86
CA ASN A 59 3.75 -8.64 12.06
C ASN A 59 3.33 -7.21 11.65
N ILE A 60 2.01 -6.95 11.56
CA ILE A 60 1.46 -5.71 11.03
C ILE A 60 1.35 -4.65 12.13
N SER A 61 2.11 -3.55 12.00
CA SER A 61 2.16 -2.44 12.95
C SER A 61 1.47 -1.19 12.42
N TYR A 62 0.49 -0.70 13.16
CA TYR A 62 -0.30 0.49 12.84
C TYR A 62 0.32 1.77 13.43
N GLY A 63 1.33 2.33 12.76
CA GLY A 63 2.02 3.57 13.16
C GLY A 63 3.08 3.40 14.25
N GLY A 64 3.35 2.16 14.67
CA GLY A 64 4.39 1.87 15.67
C GLY A 64 5.81 1.86 15.11
N LEU A 65 5.97 1.63 13.81
CA LEU A 65 7.28 1.55 13.15
C LEU A 65 7.66 2.87 12.48
N SER A 66 6.71 3.52 11.80
CA SER A 66 6.95 4.82 11.14
C SER A 66 5.65 5.61 10.99
N LYS A 67 5.78 6.91 10.70
CA LYS A 67 4.65 7.78 10.36
C LYS A 67 4.32 7.69 8.87
N ASN A 68 3.14 8.21 8.48
CA ASN A 68 2.62 8.18 7.11
C ASN A 68 3.60 8.72 6.04
N LYS A 69 4.46 9.68 6.40
CA LYS A 69 5.43 10.31 5.49
C LYS A 69 6.85 9.74 5.64
N GLU A 70 7.03 8.66 6.39
CA GLU A 70 8.32 8.06 6.71
C GLU A 70 8.43 6.60 6.25
N ASN A 71 7.33 5.98 5.79
CA ASN A 71 7.30 4.56 5.42
C ASN A 71 8.33 4.20 4.35
N LEU A 72 8.46 5.01 3.28
CA LEU A 72 9.42 4.75 2.21
C LEU A 72 10.87 4.93 2.69
N ASP A 73 11.12 5.89 3.58
CA ASP A 73 12.45 6.07 4.17
C ASP A 73 12.83 4.88 5.05
N GLY A 74 11.88 4.37 5.84
CA GLY A 74 12.08 3.17 6.65
C GLY A 74 12.41 1.92 5.81
N ILE A 75 11.70 1.72 4.71
CA ILE A 75 12.01 0.67 3.73
C ILE A 75 13.42 0.85 3.16
N SER A 76 13.77 2.08 2.76
CA SER A 76 15.06 2.37 2.13
C SER A 76 16.26 1.96 2.98
N ILE A 77 16.15 2.12 4.30
CA ILE A 77 17.23 1.79 5.26
C ILE A 77 17.06 0.40 5.90
N GLY A 78 16.06 -0.40 5.48
CA GLY A 78 15.80 -1.71 6.07
C GLY A 78 15.33 -1.69 7.53
N ALA A 79 14.62 -0.63 7.95
CA ALA A 79 14.06 -0.56 9.31
C ALA A 79 12.91 -1.54 9.54
N PHE A 80 12.28 -1.99 8.49
CA PHE A 80 11.26 -3.03 8.41
C PHE A 80 11.20 -3.59 6.98
N GLU A 81 10.71 -4.80 6.84
CA GLU A 81 10.77 -5.57 5.61
C GLU A 81 9.68 -5.17 4.61
N MET A 82 8.51 -4.73 5.09
CA MET A 82 7.36 -4.36 4.25
C MET A 82 6.69 -3.08 4.75
N ALA A 83 6.15 -2.29 3.83
CA ALA A 83 5.36 -1.11 4.17
C ALA A 83 4.27 -0.82 3.15
N GLN A 84 3.17 -0.22 3.63
CA GLN A 84 2.20 0.47 2.80
C GLN A 84 2.49 1.97 2.87
N PHE A 85 2.70 2.63 1.73
CA PHE A 85 2.82 4.07 1.67
C PHE A 85 1.88 4.65 0.60
N CYS A 86 1.55 5.94 0.66
CA CYS A 86 0.81 6.59 -0.41
C CYS A 86 1.73 7.49 -1.22
N ALA A 87 1.71 7.32 -2.53
CA ALA A 87 2.64 7.97 -3.47
C ALA A 87 2.66 9.50 -3.32
N GLY A 88 1.50 10.11 -3.12
CA GLY A 88 1.38 11.56 -2.94
C GLY A 88 2.04 12.12 -1.68
N TYR A 89 2.36 11.30 -0.68
CA TYR A 89 3.14 11.73 0.50
C TYR A 89 4.65 11.78 0.23
N HIS A 90 5.11 11.11 -0.83
CA HIS A 90 6.51 10.98 -1.23
C HIS A 90 6.71 11.37 -2.70
N ALA A 91 5.95 12.35 -3.19
CA ALA A 91 5.90 12.71 -4.62
C ALA A 91 7.25 13.18 -5.22
N ASP A 92 8.18 13.56 -4.39
CA ASP A 92 9.57 13.87 -4.76
C ASP A 92 10.42 12.62 -5.01
N LYS A 93 10.01 11.46 -4.48
CA LYS A 93 10.75 10.19 -4.49
C LYS A 93 10.19 9.15 -5.47
N ASN A 94 8.94 9.29 -5.92
CA ASN A 94 8.25 8.27 -6.73
C ASN A 94 7.34 8.92 -7.81
N ARG A 95 7.92 9.65 -8.73
CA ARG A 95 7.20 10.38 -9.78
C ARG A 95 6.45 9.47 -10.74
N VAL A 96 7.00 8.29 -11.03
CA VAL A 96 6.37 7.35 -11.95
C VAL A 96 5.10 6.77 -11.35
N VAL A 97 5.13 6.37 -10.08
CA VAL A 97 3.95 5.83 -9.39
C VAL A 97 2.86 6.90 -9.24
N THR A 98 3.23 8.16 -9.03
CA THR A 98 2.24 9.25 -8.92
C THR A 98 1.44 9.51 -10.21
N VAL A 99 1.80 8.92 -11.36
CA VAL A 99 0.98 8.97 -12.58
C VAL A 99 -0.41 8.36 -12.35
N LEU A 100 -0.51 7.40 -11.44
CA LEU A 100 -1.77 6.77 -11.04
C LEU A 100 -2.70 7.70 -10.22
N GLU A 101 -2.20 8.84 -9.75
CA GLU A 101 -2.96 9.87 -9.05
C GLU A 101 -3.41 11.03 -9.97
N LEU A 102 -3.18 10.91 -11.27
CA LEU A 102 -3.67 11.92 -12.23
C LEU A 102 -5.21 11.92 -12.23
N PRO A 103 -5.83 13.10 -12.22
CA PRO A 103 -7.28 13.19 -12.23
C PRO A 103 -7.86 12.67 -13.55
N PHE A 104 -9.05 12.09 -13.47
CA PHE A 104 -9.84 11.66 -14.63
C PHE A 104 -9.17 10.60 -15.52
N LEU A 105 -8.38 9.67 -14.94
CA LEU A 105 -7.75 8.55 -15.66
C LEU A 105 -8.76 7.56 -16.30
N GLY A 106 -10.05 7.69 -16.02
CA GLY A 106 -11.07 6.79 -16.56
C GLY A 106 -11.14 5.42 -15.87
N VAL A 107 -10.53 5.29 -14.68
CA VAL A 107 -10.65 4.08 -13.86
C VAL A 107 -12.01 4.10 -13.15
N GLU A 108 -12.88 3.14 -13.48
CA GLU A 108 -14.27 3.13 -13.05
C GLU A 108 -14.55 2.20 -11.86
N ASN A 109 -13.70 1.21 -11.65
CA ASN A 109 -13.89 0.21 -10.60
C ASN A 109 -12.55 -0.33 -10.04
N LEU A 110 -12.62 -1.03 -8.91
CA LEU A 110 -11.43 -1.55 -8.21
C LEU A 110 -10.63 -2.56 -9.04
N ALA A 111 -11.28 -3.38 -9.86
CA ALA A 111 -10.58 -4.35 -10.70
C ALA A 111 -9.72 -3.65 -11.78
N GLN A 112 -10.23 -2.58 -12.36
CA GLN A 112 -9.45 -1.73 -13.29
C GLN A 112 -8.31 -1.02 -12.56
N GLU A 113 -8.55 -0.50 -11.34
CA GLU A 113 -7.52 0.14 -10.53
C GLU A 113 -6.35 -0.82 -10.26
N VAL A 114 -6.66 -2.06 -9.82
CA VAL A 114 -5.66 -3.11 -9.59
C VAL A 114 -4.88 -3.42 -10.87
N ALA A 115 -5.57 -3.60 -12.01
CA ALA A 115 -4.93 -3.95 -13.27
C ALA A 115 -4.02 -2.83 -13.79
N VAL A 116 -4.46 -1.58 -13.73
CA VAL A 116 -3.68 -0.41 -14.17
C VAL A 116 -2.48 -0.20 -13.25
N SER A 117 -2.67 -0.30 -11.94
CA SER A 117 -1.59 -0.22 -10.95
C SER A 117 -0.54 -1.31 -11.17
N ALA A 118 -0.95 -2.57 -11.36
CA ALA A 118 -0.04 -3.67 -11.65
C ALA A 118 0.79 -3.42 -12.93
N ALA A 119 0.16 -2.90 -13.99
CA ALA A 119 0.86 -2.58 -15.24
C ALA A 119 1.90 -1.45 -15.06
N VAL A 120 1.58 -0.41 -14.27
CA VAL A 120 2.53 0.66 -13.94
C VAL A 120 3.66 0.14 -13.06
N TYR A 121 3.36 -0.69 -12.07
CA TYR A 121 4.38 -1.25 -11.16
C TYR A 121 5.37 -2.18 -11.87
N ALA A 122 4.91 -2.88 -12.90
CA ALA A 122 5.76 -3.73 -13.75
C ALA A 122 6.58 -2.93 -14.78
N HIS A 123 6.30 -1.63 -14.96
CA HIS A 123 7.03 -0.84 -15.95
C HIS A 123 8.46 -0.55 -15.47
N PRO A 124 9.49 -0.71 -16.35
CA PRO A 124 10.89 -0.50 -15.95
C PRO A 124 11.17 0.83 -15.26
N ALA A 125 10.56 1.92 -15.72
CA ALA A 125 10.75 3.22 -15.08
C ALA A 125 10.25 3.26 -13.62
N ALA A 126 9.19 2.53 -13.28
CA ALA A 126 8.68 2.45 -11.90
C ALA A 126 9.60 1.58 -11.03
N THR A 127 10.03 0.43 -11.55
CA THR A 127 10.92 -0.47 -10.82
C THR A 127 12.30 0.16 -10.60
N GLU A 128 12.87 0.84 -11.60
CA GLU A 128 14.14 1.56 -11.50
C GLU A 128 14.07 2.74 -10.52
N GLU A 129 12.97 3.51 -10.54
CA GLU A 129 12.77 4.62 -9.59
C GLU A 129 12.67 4.10 -8.15
N MET A 130 11.91 3.04 -7.91
CA MET A 130 11.74 2.48 -6.57
C MET A 130 12.98 1.75 -6.06
N ALA A 131 13.76 1.14 -6.94
CA ALA A 131 15.02 0.52 -6.58
C ALA A 131 16.05 1.50 -6.00
N GLN A 132 15.98 2.80 -6.36
CA GLN A 132 16.82 3.84 -5.75
C GLN A 132 16.56 4.01 -4.25
N TRP A 133 15.39 3.57 -3.79
CA TRP A 133 14.96 3.57 -2.39
C TRP A 133 14.99 2.17 -1.77
N ASN A 134 15.74 1.26 -2.38
CA ASN A 134 15.80 -0.15 -1.94
C ASN A 134 14.41 -0.79 -1.78
N ALA A 135 13.45 -0.38 -2.59
CA ALA A 135 12.05 -0.77 -2.52
C ALA A 135 11.61 -1.50 -3.79
N LYS A 136 10.98 -2.67 -3.62
CA LYS A 136 10.29 -3.43 -4.68
C LYS A 136 8.78 -3.21 -4.51
N LEU A 137 8.12 -2.74 -5.58
CA LEU A 137 6.65 -2.67 -5.63
C LEU A 137 6.08 -4.09 -5.61
N LEU A 138 5.23 -4.39 -4.64
CA LEU A 138 4.63 -5.72 -4.49
C LEU A 138 3.20 -5.75 -5.03
N MET A 139 2.33 -4.86 -4.52
CA MET A 139 0.91 -4.78 -4.90
C MET A 139 0.35 -3.39 -4.64
N THR A 140 -0.77 -3.06 -5.28
CA THR A 140 -1.55 -1.86 -4.93
C THR A 140 -2.40 -2.09 -3.68
N SER A 141 -2.79 -1.00 -3.02
CA SER A 141 -3.89 -1.01 -2.05
C SER A 141 -5.13 -0.49 -2.77
N PRO A 142 -6.09 -1.36 -3.15
CA PRO A 142 -7.22 -0.96 -3.98
C PRO A 142 -8.03 0.17 -3.34
N MET A 143 -8.23 1.25 -4.09
CA MET A 143 -8.94 2.44 -3.62
C MET A 143 -10.03 2.86 -4.59
N PRO A 144 -11.28 3.04 -4.12
CA PRO A 144 -12.34 3.62 -4.95
C PRO A 144 -12.07 5.09 -5.21
N GLN A 145 -12.81 5.65 -6.17
CA GLN A 145 -12.82 7.07 -6.47
C GLN A 145 -13.05 7.89 -5.19
N TYR A 146 -12.36 9.01 -5.09
CA TYR A 146 -12.52 9.95 -3.99
C TYR A 146 -13.76 10.80 -4.20
N ASN A 147 -14.39 11.15 -3.10
CA ASN A 147 -15.37 12.23 -3.02
C ASN A 147 -14.94 13.24 -1.95
N LEU A 148 -15.65 14.35 -1.86
CA LEU A 148 -15.38 15.38 -0.89
C LEU A 148 -16.48 15.44 0.14
N VAL A 149 -16.10 15.73 1.38
CA VAL A 149 -16.99 16.20 2.44
C VAL A 149 -16.50 17.57 2.91
N GLY A 150 -17.41 18.43 3.30
CA GLY A 150 -17.04 19.78 3.74
C GLY A 150 -18.03 20.41 4.69
N THR A 151 -17.63 21.53 5.27
CA THR A 151 -18.43 22.34 6.18
C THR A 151 -19.08 23.53 5.45
N GLY A 152 -20.17 24.04 6.01
CA GLY A 152 -20.91 25.18 5.49
C GLY A 152 -21.81 24.86 4.30
N GLU A 153 -21.96 25.80 3.37
CA GLU A 153 -22.87 25.62 2.22
C GLU A 153 -22.36 24.58 1.23
N PRO A 154 -23.26 23.73 0.67
CA PRO A 154 -22.92 22.76 -0.35
C PRO A 154 -22.28 23.39 -1.59
N ARG A 155 -21.29 22.70 -2.17
CA ARG A 155 -20.61 23.10 -3.40
C ARG A 155 -21.25 22.37 -4.59
N THR A 156 -21.78 23.14 -5.54
CA THR A 156 -22.55 22.60 -6.67
C THR A 156 -21.89 22.84 -8.02
N THR A 157 -20.92 23.75 -8.09
CA THR A 157 -20.15 24.07 -9.29
C THR A 157 -18.64 24.06 -8.96
N LEU A 158 -17.78 23.95 -9.98
CA LEU A 158 -16.34 24.04 -9.78
C LEU A 158 -15.89 25.41 -9.25
N SER A 159 -16.59 26.50 -9.61
CA SER A 159 -16.30 27.83 -9.12
C SER A 159 -16.54 27.99 -7.61
N ASP A 160 -17.38 27.17 -7.02
CA ASP A 160 -17.65 27.20 -5.58
C ASP A 160 -16.43 26.70 -4.75
N PHE A 161 -15.46 26.08 -5.42
CA PHE A 161 -14.20 25.65 -4.80
C PHE A 161 -13.10 26.70 -4.86
N GLU A 162 -13.30 27.84 -5.50
CA GLU A 162 -12.31 28.92 -5.57
C GLU A 162 -12.00 29.48 -4.17
N GLY A 163 -10.71 29.54 -3.83
CA GLY A 163 -10.24 29.95 -2.51
C GLY A 163 -10.48 28.96 -1.37
N MET A 164 -11.22 27.86 -1.60
CA MET A 164 -11.51 26.85 -0.59
C MET A 164 -10.25 26.06 -0.21
N ARG A 165 -10.03 25.88 1.08
CA ARG A 165 -8.92 25.08 1.60
C ARG A 165 -9.32 23.59 1.53
N VAL A 166 -8.71 22.86 0.60
CA VAL A 166 -9.05 21.47 0.32
C VAL A 166 -7.93 20.56 0.83
N ARG A 167 -8.26 19.65 1.74
CA ARG A 167 -7.34 18.54 2.03
C ARG A 167 -7.35 17.59 0.85
N ALA A 168 -6.29 17.63 0.05
CA ALA A 168 -6.04 16.72 -1.03
C ALA A 168 -4.53 16.55 -1.20
N THR A 169 -4.08 15.37 -1.63
CA THR A 169 -2.66 15.04 -1.81
C THR A 169 -2.37 14.69 -3.26
N GLY A 170 -1.09 14.69 -3.63
CA GLY A 170 -0.62 14.23 -4.93
C GLY A 170 -1.29 14.92 -6.12
N GLY A 171 -1.69 14.13 -7.11
CA GLY A 171 -2.35 14.62 -8.33
C GLY A 171 -3.68 15.30 -8.08
N LEU A 172 -4.46 14.80 -7.12
CA LEU A 172 -5.74 15.42 -6.74
C LEU A 172 -5.55 16.83 -6.16
N GLY A 173 -4.52 17.04 -5.34
CA GLY A 173 -4.19 18.37 -4.83
C GLY A 173 -3.88 19.35 -5.96
N LYS A 174 -3.14 18.90 -6.99
CA LYS A 174 -2.85 19.72 -8.19
C LYS A 174 -4.12 20.03 -8.99
N ALA A 175 -5.04 19.07 -9.11
CA ALA A 175 -6.32 19.28 -9.80
C ALA A 175 -7.18 20.32 -9.10
N PHE A 176 -7.31 20.26 -7.78
CA PHE A 176 -8.04 21.28 -7.01
C PHE A 176 -7.37 22.63 -7.05
N ALA A 177 -6.03 22.71 -7.05
CA ALA A 177 -5.32 23.97 -7.28
C ALA A 177 -5.64 24.58 -8.66
N ALA A 178 -5.73 23.77 -9.69
CA ALA A 178 -6.12 24.24 -11.03
C ALA A 178 -7.58 24.72 -11.10
N ALA A 179 -8.45 24.24 -10.20
CA ALA A 179 -9.82 24.73 -10.01
C ALA A 179 -9.92 25.95 -9.07
N GLY A 180 -8.79 26.54 -8.69
CA GLY A 180 -8.76 27.75 -7.84
C GLY A 180 -8.79 27.49 -6.33
N SER A 181 -8.79 26.23 -5.89
CA SER A 181 -8.71 25.88 -4.48
C SER A 181 -7.30 26.05 -3.91
N VAL A 182 -7.21 26.05 -2.58
CA VAL A 182 -5.95 26.04 -1.82
C VAL A 182 -5.73 24.61 -1.26
N PRO A 183 -4.98 23.75 -1.94
CA PRO A 183 -4.76 22.39 -1.45
C PRO A 183 -3.84 22.38 -0.24
N THR A 184 -4.21 21.59 0.75
CA THR A 184 -3.44 21.38 1.98
C THR A 184 -3.13 19.90 2.14
N SER A 185 -1.84 19.54 2.14
CA SER A 185 -1.38 18.16 2.22
C SER A 185 -1.14 17.74 3.67
N VAL A 186 -2.22 17.65 4.48
CA VAL A 186 -2.18 16.97 5.77
C VAL A 186 -2.40 15.48 5.58
N THR A 187 -1.85 14.65 6.47
CA THR A 187 -2.01 13.20 6.38
C THR A 187 -3.45 12.77 6.66
N ALA A 188 -3.79 11.54 6.30
CA ALA A 188 -5.15 11.03 6.54
C ALA A 188 -5.50 10.98 8.04
N THR A 189 -4.53 10.69 8.90
CA THR A 189 -4.71 10.64 10.35
C THR A 189 -4.91 12.02 10.99
N GLU A 190 -4.49 13.08 10.32
CA GLU A 190 -4.62 14.48 10.76
C GLU A 190 -5.86 15.17 10.20
N ALA A 191 -6.53 14.56 9.21
CA ALA A 191 -7.61 15.21 8.45
C ALA A 191 -8.81 15.64 9.33
N TYR A 192 -9.18 14.81 10.33
CA TYR A 192 -10.24 15.15 11.27
C TYR A 192 -9.91 16.44 12.02
N GLN A 193 -8.73 16.48 12.64
CA GLN A 193 -8.30 17.65 13.43
C GLN A 193 -8.11 18.89 12.55
N ALA A 194 -7.64 18.71 11.31
CA ALA A 194 -7.49 19.82 10.37
C ALA A 194 -8.83 20.43 9.96
N MET A 195 -9.87 19.61 9.82
CA MET A 195 -11.24 20.07 9.54
C MET A 195 -11.86 20.73 10.77
N GLU A 196 -11.75 20.11 11.96
CA GLU A 196 -12.25 20.63 13.22
C GLU A 196 -11.66 22.00 13.59
N SER A 197 -10.35 22.17 13.38
CA SER A 197 -9.65 23.43 13.67
C SER A 197 -9.76 24.47 12.55
N GLY A 198 -10.46 24.17 11.47
CA GLY A 198 -10.61 25.06 10.32
C GLY A 198 -9.31 25.29 9.52
N VAL A 199 -8.34 24.38 9.60
CA VAL A 199 -7.16 24.39 8.71
C VAL A 199 -7.58 24.05 7.28
N VAL A 200 -8.60 23.21 7.13
CA VAL A 200 -9.23 22.89 5.85
C VAL A 200 -10.75 23.03 5.96
N ASP A 201 -11.38 23.39 4.85
CA ASP A 201 -12.84 23.53 4.74
C ASP A 201 -13.49 22.26 4.21
N THR A 202 -12.71 21.46 3.47
CA THR A 202 -13.17 20.22 2.85
C THR A 202 -12.05 19.21 2.77
N VAL A 203 -12.43 17.93 2.77
CA VAL A 203 -11.52 16.77 2.74
C VAL A 203 -11.88 15.88 1.58
N ALA A 204 -10.89 15.55 0.73
CA ALA A 204 -11.00 14.55 -0.30
C ALA A 204 -10.50 13.20 0.23
N PHE A 205 -11.38 12.19 0.22
CA PHE A 205 -11.10 10.81 0.60
C PHE A 205 -11.95 9.82 -0.20
N ALA A 206 -11.52 8.55 -0.20
CA ALA A 206 -12.41 7.44 -0.48
C ALA A 206 -13.49 7.35 0.62
N GLN A 207 -14.70 6.90 0.27
CA GLN A 207 -15.85 6.88 1.19
C GLN A 207 -15.57 6.18 2.53
N HIS A 208 -14.91 5.02 2.50
CA HIS A 208 -14.55 4.29 3.71
C HIS A 208 -13.58 5.06 4.63
N ALA A 209 -12.76 5.94 4.05
CA ALA A 209 -11.83 6.76 4.83
C ALA A 209 -12.55 7.89 5.57
N HIS A 210 -13.59 8.49 4.98
CA HIS A 210 -14.44 9.45 5.70
C HIS A 210 -15.06 8.84 6.96
N LEU A 211 -15.49 7.58 6.89
CA LEU A 211 -15.99 6.84 8.06
C LEU A 211 -14.87 6.51 9.05
N SER A 212 -13.74 5.98 8.55
CA SER A 212 -12.64 5.51 9.41
C SER A 212 -11.95 6.62 10.18
N PHE A 213 -11.83 7.81 9.58
CA PHE A 213 -11.22 9.00 10.19
C PHE A 213 -12.23 9.99 10.76
N GLY A 214 -13.53 9.70 10.65
CA GLY A 214 -14.59 10.48 11.28
C GLY A 214 -14.89 11.83 10.61
N THR A 215 -14.30 12.16 9.47
CA THR A 215 -14.51 13.44 8.79
C THR A 215 -15.96 13.64 8.34
N ILE A 216 -16.70 12.56 8.10
CA ILE A 216 -18.14 12.61 7.79
C ILE A 216 -18.96 13.20 8.95
N ASN A 217 -18.50 13.05 10.20
CA ASN A 217 -19.24 13.51 11.38
C ASN A 217 -19.19 15.04 11.55
N GLN A 218 -18.28 15.70 10.84
CA GLN A 218 -18.13 17.17 10.86
C GLN A 218 -18.69 17.81 9.59
N ALA A 219 -19.10 17.00 8.62
CA ALA A 219 -19.50 17.49 7.32
C ALA A 219 -20.96 17.88 7.28
N ASP A 220 -21.25 19.02 6.65
CA ASP A 220 -22.59 19.48 6.34
C ASP A 220 -23.05 18.99 4.96
N TRP A 221 -22.09 18.62 4.09
CA TRP A 221 -22.33 18.14 2.73
C TRP A 221 -21.27 17.17 2.24
N TRP A 222 -21.59 16.43 1.18
CA TRP A 222 -20.64 15.60 0.44
C TRP A 222 -20.94 15.65 -1.06
N THR A 223 -19.93 15.34 -1.91
CA THR A 223 -20.12 15.25 -3.35
C THR A 223 -20.47 13.81 -3.74
N ALA A 224 -21.56 13.65 -4.49
CA ALA A 224 -22.01 12.33 -4.98
C ALA A 224 -21.50 12.00 -6.40
N ASN A 225 -21.27 13.03 -7.22
CA ASN A 225 -20.98 12.92 -8.65
C ASN A 225 -19.65 13.54 -9.08
N LEU A 226 -18.86 14.04 -8.14
CA LEU A 226 -17.50 14.49 -8.41
C LEU A 226 -16.53 13.37 -8.02
N ASN A 227 -16.09 12.64 -9.03
CA ASN A 227 -15.13 11.54 -8.92
C ASN A 227 -13.82 11.94 -9.63
N PRO A 228 -12.97 12.77 -8.99
CA PRO A 228 -11.79 13.34 -9.67
C PRO A 228 -10.65 12.33 -9.86
N GLY A 229 -10.73 11.18 -9.22
CA GLY A 229 -9.68 10.16 -9.19
C GLY A 229 -9.48 9.59 -7.80
N THR A 230 -8.37 8.94 -7.60
CA THR A 230 -7.97 8.36 -6.31
C THR A 230 -6.49 8.67 -6.04
N VAL A 231 -6.01 8.36 -4.83
CA VAL A 231 -4.58 8.27 -4.57
C VAL A 231 -4.10 6.84 -4.79
N ASN A 232 -2.84 6.66 -5.12
CA ASN A 232 -2.24 5.34 -5.23
C ASN A 232 -1.35 5.07 -4.00
N CYS A 233 -1.59 3.94 -3.37
CA CYS A 233 -0.86 3.56 -2.17
C CYS A 233 -0.30 2.14 -2.33
N PRO A 234 0.93 2.01 -2.88
CA PRO A 234 1.57 0.71 -3.02
C PRO A 234 1.93 0.09 -1.68
N VAL A 235 1.92 -1.24 -1.65
CA VAL A 235 2.68 -2.04 -0.70
C VAL A 235 4.02 -2.35 -1.33
N VAL A 236 5.08 -2.07 -0.61
CA VAL A 236 6.47 -2.31 -1.03
C VAL A 236 7.18 -3.21 -0.04
N VAL A 237 8.19 -3.91 -0.53
CA VAL A 237 9.12 -4.69 0.29
C VAL A 237 10.54 -4.13 0.11
N ASN A 238 11.34 -4.22 1.16
CA ASN A 238 12.77 -3.94 1.09
C ASN A 238 13.43 -4.97 0.16
N ILE A 239 14.25 -4.52 -0.79
CA ILE A 239 14.87 -5.41 -1.79
C ILE A 239 15.80 -6.43 -1.13
N ASP A 240 16.63 -6.01 -0.17
CA ASP A 240 17.57 -6.90 0.49
C ASP A 240 16.83 -7.98 1.30
N ALA A 241 15.74 -7.61 1.98
CA ALA A 241 14.88 -8.56 2.69
C ALA A 241 14.21 -9.55 1.71
N TYR A 242 13.71 -9.06 0.57
CA TYR A 242 13.12 -9.92 -0.45
C TYR A 242 14.14 -10.89 -1.07
N GLU A 243 15.35 -10.44 -1.35
CA GLU A 243 16.42 -11.26 -1.93
C GLU A 243 16.97 -12.28 -0.93
N SER A 244 16.89 -12.00 0.38
CA SER A 244 17.29 -12.95 1.44
C SER A 244 16.32 -14.09 1.68
N LEU A 245 15.07 -14.00 1.18
CA LEU A 245 14.09 -15.06 1.30
C LEU A 245 14.56 -16.35 0.62
N SER A 246 14.21 -17.49 1.21
CA SER A 246 14.30 -18.77 0.52
C SER A 246 13.45 -18.77 -0.75
N ASP A 247 13.78 -19.61 -1.72
CA ASP A 247 12.98 -19.74 -2.95
C ASP A 247 11.52 -20.09 -2.65
N ALA A 248 11.29 -20.95 -1.64
CA ALA A 248 9.96 -21.37 -1.20
C ALA A 248 9.16 -20.18 -0.60
N HIS A 249 9.78 -19.36 0.26
CA HIS A 249 9.13 -18.19 0.84
C HIS A 249 8.87 -17.10 -0.22
N ARG A 250 9.79 -16.93 -1.17
CA ARG A 250 9.61 -15.98 -2.28
C ARG A 250 8.46 -16.40 -3.19
N GLU A 251 8.38 -17.69 -3.54
CA GLU A 251 7.27 -18.25 -4.32
C GLU A 251 5.93 -18.10 -3.58
N ALA A 252 5.91 -18.37 -2.27
CA ALA A 252 4.72 -18.15 -1.44
C ALA A 252 4.28 -16.69 -1.42
N LEU A 253 5.22 -15.74 -1.28
CA LEU A 253 4.93 -14.31 -1.29
C LEU A 253 4.35 -13.86 -2.63
N ASP A 254 5.09 -14.09 -3.72
CA ASP A 254 4.69 -13.65 -5.07
C ASP A 254 3.38 -14.33 -5.52
N GLY A 255 3.22 -15.62 -5.20
CA GLY A 255 2.00 -16.39 -5.52
C GLY A 255 0.79 -16.05 -4.65
N SER A 256 0.95 -15.25 -3.58
CA SER A 256 -0.16 -14.82 -2.72
C SER A 256 -0.68 -13.41 -3.02
N VAL A 257 0.08 -12.62 -3.76
CA VAL A 257 -0.27 -11.22 -4.07
C VAL A 257 -1.64 -11.12 -4.73
N GLN A 258 -1.87 -11.87 -5.80
CA GLN A 258 -3.13 -11.79 -6.56
C GLN A 258 -4.33 -12.33 -5.76
N GLU A 259 -4.13 -13.32 -4.90
CA GLU A 259 -5.18 -13.90 -4.05
C GLU A 259 -5.55 -12.96 -2.88
N SER A 260 -4.67 -12.02 -2.53
CA SER A 260 -4.88 -11.07 -1.43
C SER A 260 -5.66 -9.82 -1.85
N LEU A 261 -5.74 -9.54 -3.14
CA LEU A 261 -6.45 -8.39 -3.74
C LEU A 261 -7.91 -8.73 -4.07
#